data_505a4fe66a28e7b8f0739592963176de
#
_entry.id   505a4fe66a28e7b8f0739592963176de
#
_cell.length_a   1.000
_cell.length_b   1.000
_cell.length_c   1.000
_cell.angle_alpha   90.00
_cell.angle_beta   90.00
_cell.angle_gamma   90.00
#
_symmetry.space_group_name_H-M   'P 1'
#
loop_
_entity.id
_entity.type
_entity.pdbx_description
1 polymer ?
#
loop_
_entity_poly.entity_id
_entity_poly.type
_entity_poly.pdbx_seq_one_letter_code
_entity_poly.pdbx_strand_id
1 'polypeptide(L)'
;MEVTELTAEAFWKGETEIRGTVMDGEDEYRVRILRKGSQNFDYSCSHISKTGRNLGFCGVSCTQGPDGIPMCPHAHALLAEWIRRESRESKHPVSTSQKVRFMVREYTNREVSRIMGASEEGHYRLVPIVAISREQVKVRFTVGREKQYPVKDLTAFAKAMENMSLVQYGKGLAFHHSLQAFDEESRALALLIMERVGFFREQYRGSGRFSMEAEPALKELILGKAGRERFFAIMEGQTIECEDYRKKKRMLTVKRENPVFTAVVKKEGRDGIKVTVDKDIMAFSGEKSLFIADQEAIYCCDADYTECLTVFMEYMVMGLDAENEVSVNDRDMPLFYERVLRKLESFGLIRSEG
;
A
#
# COMPACT_ATOMS: atom_id res chain seq x y z
N MET A 1 -22.77 39.58 8.35
CA MET A 1 -23.16 38.45 9.22
C MET A 1 -22.11 38.27 10.29
N GLU A 2 -22.49 38.20 11.54
CA GLU A 2 -21.62 38.02 12.69
C GLU A 2 -22.05 36.76 13.47
N VAL A 3 -21.10 35.92 13.84
CA VAL A 3 -21.36 34.72 14.65
C VAL A 3 -21.16 35.09 16.11
N THR A 4 -22.24 35.13 16.90
CA THR A 4 -22.22 35.57 18.30
C THR A 4 -22.03 34.41 19.27
N GLU A 5 -22.57 33.24 18.94
CA GLU A 5 -22.41 32.00 19.73
C GLU A 5 -21.96 30.88 18.82
N LEU A 6 -21.03 30.07 19.31
CA LEU A 6 -20.58 28.85 18.61
C LEU A 6 -20.17 27.81 19.61
N THR A 7 -20.77 26.64 19.52
CA THR A 7 -20.39 25.43 20.25
C THR A 7 -20.21 24.30 19.26
N ALA A 8 -19.27 23.41 19.52
CA ALA A 8 -19.05 22.20 18.73
C ALA A 8 -18.87 21.01 19.66
N GLU A 9 -19.58 19.93 19.38
CA GLU A 9 -19.51 18.67 20.14
C GLU A 9 -19.18 17.53 19.17
N ALA A 10 -18.13 16.79 19.50
CA ALA A 10 -17.74 15.60 18.74
C ALA A 10 -18.48 14.37 19.29
N PHE A 11 -19.07 13.58 18.39
CA PHE A 11 -19.73 12.33 18.71
C PHE A 11 -18.87 11.11 18.36
N TRP A 12 -19.13 10.02 19.01
CA TRP A 12 -18.31 8.79 18.94
C TRP A 12 -18.46 8.10 17.59
N LYS A 13 -18.61 8.58 16.49
CA LYS A 13 -18.54 8.04 15.13
C LYS A 13 -17.80 8.98 14.17
N GLY A 14 -17.02 9.94 14.71
CA GLY A 14 -16.38 10.95 13.89
C GLY A 14 -17.35 11.99 13.33
N GLU A 15 -18.56 12.03 13.88
CA GLU A 15 -19.53 13.09 13.61
C GLU A 15 -19.24 14.27 14.53
N THR A 16 -19.38 15.49 14.02
CA THR A 16 -19.26 16.72 14.81
C THR A 16 -20.50 17.55 14.60
N GLU A 17 -21.18 17.91 15.68
CA GLU A 17 -22.29 18.82 15.65
C GLU A 17 -21.81 20.23 16.01
N ILE A 18 -22.07 21.19 15.13
CA ILE A 18 -21.73 22.60 15.29
C ILE A 18 -23.03 23.35 15.43
N ARG A 19 -23.20 24.08 16.51
CA ARG A 19 -24.36 24.93 16.78
C ARG A 19 -23.90 26.35 16.99
N GLY A 20 -24.70 27.30 16.53
CA GLY A 20 -24.40 28.68 16.75
C GLY A 20 -25.51 29.63 16.39
N THR A 21 -25.32 30.87 16.80
CA THR A 21 -26.21 32.00 16.49
C THR A 21 -25.49 32.94 15.53
N VAL A 22 -26.14 33.25 14.42
CA VAL A 22 -25.65 34.17 13.38
C VAL A 22 -26.57 35.38 13.31
N MET A 23 -25.98 36.56 13.46
CA MET A 23 -26.65 37.84 13.28
C MET A 23 -26.47 38.33 11.84
N ASP A 24 -27.57 38.67 11.17
CA ASP A 24 -27.55 39.32 9.85
C ASP A 24 -28.32 40.65 9.95
N GLY A 25 -27.59 41.73 10.19
CA GLY A 25 -28.19 43.00 10.60
C GLY A 25 -28.79 42.90 12.01
N GLU A 26 -30.14 43.15 12.10
CA GLU A 26 -30.88 43.01 13.37
C GLU A 26 -31.56 41.64 13.54
N ASP A 27 -31.45 40.76 12.53
CA ASP A 27 -32.11 39.46 12.55
C ASP A 27 -31.19 38.38 13.10
N GLU A 28 -31.76 37.51 13.97
CA GLU A 28 -31.07 36.38 14.59
C GLU A 28 -31.43 35.07 13.90
N TYR A 29 -30.39 34.27 13.61
CA TYR A 29 -30.54 32.95 13.00
C TYR A 29 -29.87 31.90 13.86
N ARG A 30 -30.59 30.84 14.25
CA ARG A 30 -30.03 29.66 14.91
C ARG A 30 -29.67 28.62 13.87
N VAL A 31 -28.42 28.28 13.84
CA VAL A 31 -27.85 27.34 12.86
C VAL A 31 -27.30 26.12 13.57
N ARG A 32 -27.62 24.98 13.01
CA ARG A 32 -27.09 23.68 13.42
C ARG A 32 -26.52 22.98 12.19
N ILE A 33 -25.29 22.51 12.28
CA ILE A 33 -24.61 21.77 11.22
C ILE A 33 -24.15 20.43 11.82
N LEU A 34 -24.50 19.32 11.20
CA LEU A 34 -24.01 18.00 11.53
C LEU A 34 -23.02 17.59 10.46
N ARG A 35 -21.75 17.52 10.80
CA ARG A 35 -20.66 17.04 9.95
C ARG A 35 -20.53 15.52 10.09
N LYS A 36 -20.71 14.79 8.97
CA LYS A 36 -20.52 13.34 8.86
C LYS A 36 -19.29 13.06 7.98
N GLY A 37 -18.11 12.98 8.58
CA GLY A 37 -16.85 12.85 7.82
C GLY A 37 -16.36 14.15 7.20
N SER A 38 -15.55 14.07 6.13
CA SER A 38 -14.85 15.23 5.56
C SER A 38 -15.68 16.10 4.61
N GLN A 39 -16.71 15.55 3.98
CA GLN A 39 -17.46 16.24 2.91
C GLN A 39 -18.98 16.12 3.00
N ASN A 40 -19.52 15.50 4.05
CA ASN A 40 -20.95 15.30 4.19
C ASN A 40 -21.47 16.14 5.36
N PHE A 41 -22.36 17.09 5.06
CA PHE A 41 -22.93 18.02 6.03
C PHE A 41 -24.43 18.04 5.91
N ASP A 42 -25.12 17.83 7.03
CA ASP A 42 -26.54 18.15 7.17
C ASP A 42 -26.66 19.46 7.94
N TYR A 43 -27.53 20.35 7.57
CA TYR A 43 -27.74 21.59 8.31
C TYR A 43 -29.20 21.98 8.45
N SER A 44 -29.50 22.76 9.49
CA SER A 44 -30.74 23.48 9.67
C SER A 44 -30.44 24.92 10.07
N CYS A 45 -31.23 25.86 9.54
CA CYS A 45 -31.12 27.27 9.86
C CYS A 45 -32.52 27.82 10.08
N SER A 46 -32.76 28.42 11.25
CA SER A 46 -34.04 28.98 11.66
C SER A 46 -33.93 30.45 11.98
N HIS A 47 -34.83 31.24 11.47
CA HIS A 47 -34.96 32.67 11.80
C HIS A 47 -35.65 32.82 13.16
N ILE A 48 -35.10 33.61 14.06
CA ILE A 48 -35.59 33.86 15.40
C ILE A 48 -36.08 35.29 15.51
N SER A 49 -37.31 35.46 15.97
CA SER A 49 -37.87 36.81 16.20
C SER A 49 -37.21 37.51 17.39
N LYS A 50 -37.29 38.83 17.46
CA LYS A 50 -36.85 39.66 18.62
C LYS A 50 -37.46 39.19 19.96
N THR A 51 -38.55 38.43 19.93
CA THR A 51 -39.19 37.85 21.12
C THR A 51 -38.76 36.41 21.38
N GLY A 52 -37.74 35.88 20.65
CA GLY A 52 -37.20 34.53 20.83
C GLY A 52 -38.07 33.43 20.20
N ARG A 53 -39.10 33.74 19.40
CA ARG A 53 -39.91 32.73 18.70
C ARG A 53 -39.25 32.31 17.41
N ASN A 54 -39.22 31.01 17.15
CA ASN A 54 -38.77 30.46 15.88
C ASN A 54 -39.80 30.76 14.79
N LEU A 55 -39.39 31.52 13.77
CA LEU A 55 -40.25 31.92 12.64
C LEU A 55 -40.18 30.93 11.48
N GLY A 56 -39.44 29.82 11.59
CA GLY A 56 -39.25 28.81 10.55
C GLY A 56 -37.89 28.89 9.88
N PHE A 57 -37.79 28.26 8.71
CA PHE A 57 -36.53 28.26 7.94
C PHE A 57 -36.14 29.68 7.50
N CYS A 58 -34.84 29.89 7.33
CA CYS A 58 -34.30 31.22 6.99
C CYS A 58 -34.79 31.82 5.66
N GLY A 59 -35.43 31.02 4.79
CA GLY A 59 -36.01 31.47 3.51
C GLY A 59 -34.98 31.92 2.47
N VAL A 60 -33.69 31.88 2.77
CA VAL A 60 -32.63 32.31 1.86
C VAL A 60 -32.21 31.14 0.98
N SER A 61 -32.10 31.38 -0.34
CA SER A 61 -31.67 30.36 -1.29
C SER A 61 -30.26 29.81 -0.94
N CYS A 62 -30.13 28.50 -1.01
CA CYS A 62 -28.84 27.87 -0.84
C CYS A 62 -27.90 28.25 -2.00
N THR A 63 -26.70 28.70 -1.68
CA THR A 63 -25.63 28.98 -2.64
C THR A 63 -24.53 27.95 -2.45
N GLN A 64 -23.82 27.63 -3.52
CA GLN A 64 -22.60 26.84 -3.38
C GLN A 64 -21.54 27.70 -2.68
N GLY A 65 -21.09 27.26 -1.51
CA GLY A 65 -19.97 27.85 -0.82
C GLY A 65 -18.63 27.54 -1.51
N PRO A 66 -17.51 28.10 -1.00
CA PRO A 66 -16.16 27.82 -1.51
C PRO A 66 -15.82 26.33 -1.61
N ASP A 67 -16.44 25.52 -0.77
CA ASP A 67 -16.24 24.05 -0.69
C ASP A 67 -17.24 23.25 -1.53
N GLY A 68 -18.03 23.91 -2.37
CA GLY A 68 -19.03 23.26 -3.22
C GLY A 68 -20.26 22.72 -2.49
N ILE A 69 -20.42 23.01 -1.19
CA ILE A 69 -21.52 22.50 -0.35
C ILE A 69 -22.72 23.47 -0.44
N PRO A 70 -23.89 23.00 -0.85
CA PRO A 70 -25.08 23.86 -0.94
C PRO A 70 -25.63 24.15 0.46
N MET A 71 -25.36 25.34 0.98
CA MET A 71 -25.85 25.82 2.27
C MET A 71 -26.39 27.26 2.15
N CYS A 72 -27.24 27.67 3.09
CA CYS A 72 -27.61 29.10 3.18
C CYS A 72 -26.43 29.93 3.69
N PRO A 73 -26.40 31.26 3.43
CA PRO A 73 -25.31 32.13 3.86
C PRO A 73 -25.03 32.09 5.38
N HIS A 74 -26.04 31.92 6.22
CA HIS A 74 -25.91 31.85 7.67
C HIS A 74 -25.16 30.55 8.10
N ALA A 75 -25.48 29.42 7.47
CA ALA A 75 -24.77 28.16 7.70
C ALA A 75 -23.31 28.23 7.23
N HIS A 76 -23.05 28.89 6.11
CA HIS A 76 -21.69 29.16 5.65
C HIS A 76 -20.91 30.05 6.62
N ALA A 77 -21.52 31.10 7.15
CA ALA A 77 -20.88 31.98 8.13
C ALA A 77 -20.49 31.22 9.40
N LEU A 78 -21.40 30.37 9.92
CA LEU A 78 -21.10 29.55 11.10
C LEU A 78 -20.00 28.53 10.84
N LEU A 79 -20.05 27.83 9.70
CA LEU A 79 -19.03 26.85 9.31
C LEU A 79 -17.66 27.51 9.13
N ALA A 80 -17.59 28.66 8.47
CA ALA A 80 -16.35 29.40 8.28
C ALA A 80 -15.74 29.86 9.61
N GLU A 81 -16.58 30.35 10.55
CA GLU A 81 -16.12 30.75 11.88
C GLU A 81 -15.61 29.55 12.71
N TRP A 82 -16.30 28.39 12.61
CA TRP A 82 -15.85 27.18 13.26
C TRP A 82 -14.48 26.71 12.69
N ILE A 83 -14.34 26.64 11.37
CA ILE A 83 -13.05 26.29 10.72
C ILE A 83 -11.97 27.29 11.15
N ARG A 84 -12.28 28.58 11.23
CA ARG A 84 -11.32 29.61 11.65
C ARG A 84 -10.88 29.42 13.11
N ARG A 85 -11.79 29.06 14.03
CA ARG A 85 -11.46 28.75 15.43
C ARG A 85 -10.66 27.48 15.55
N GLU A 86 -11.10 26.41 14.89
CA GLU A 86 -10.40 25.13 14.86
C GLU A 86 -8.98 25.30 14.27
N SER A 87 -8.82 26.11 13.22
CA SER A 87 -7.49 26.44 12.65
C SER A 87 -6.61 27.30 13.55
N ARG A 88 -7.20 28.09 14.44
CA ARG A 88 -6.47 28.87 15.45
C ARG A 88 -6.11 28.05 16.68
N GLU A 89 -6.97 27.13 17.09
CA GLU A 89 -6.74 26.18 18.18
C GLU A 89 -5.86 25.01 17.75
N SER A 90 -5.97 24.59 16.53
CA SER A 90 -5.00 23.70 15.87
C SER A 90 -3.78 24.53 15.44
N LYS A 91 -2.90 24.88 16.36
CA LYS A 91 -1.47 24.82 16.08
C LYS A 91 -1.28 23.41 15.53
N HIS A 92 -1.16 23.27 14.21
CA HIS A 92 -1.05 22.03 13.45
C HIS A 92 -0.97 20.81 14.34
N PRO A 93 -1.97 19.92 14.40
CA PRO A 93 -1.77 18.70 15.13
C PRO A 93 -0.55 18.05 14.49
N VAL A 94 0.56 18.07 15.23
CA VAL A 94 1.79 17.41 14.77
C VAL A 94 1.36 15.97 14.56
N SER A 95 1.18 15.59 13.30
CA SER A 95 0.74 14.25 12.99
C SER A 95 1.82 13.31 13.52
N THR A 96 1.46 12.47 14.47
CA THR A 96 2.38 11.53 15.07
C THR A 96 3.03 10.74 13.93
N SER A 97 4.35 10.88 13.77
CA SER A 97 5.05 10.19 12.71
C SER A 97 4.84 8.69 12.84
N GLN A 98 4.81 8.00 11.71
CA GLN A 98 4.65 6.55 11.67
C GLN A 98 5.70 5.83 12.54
N LYS A 99 6.94 6.37 12.59
CA LYS A 99 8.02 5.87 13.45
C LYS A 99 7.64 5.93 14.95
N VAL A 100 7.01 7.02 15.39
CA VAL A 100 6.56 7.16 16.80
C VAL A 100 5.44 6.16 17.11
N ARG A 101 4.50 5.98 16.20
CA ARG A 101 3.43 4.96 16.35
C ARG A 101 4.02 3.56 16.47
N PHE A 102 5.04 3.24 15.66
CA PHE A 102 5.75 1.96 15.76
C PHE A 102 6.53 1.83 17.07
N MET A 103 7.23 2.88 17.53
CA MET A 103 7.90 2.85 18.83
C MET A 103 6.94 2.62 19.99
N VAL A 104 5.82 3.36 20.04
CA VAL A 104 4.81 3.15 21.09
C VAL A 104 4.28 1.73 21.06
N ARG A 105 3.94 1.21 19.86
CA ARG A 105 3.47 -0.16 19.70
C ARG A 105 4.51 -1.19 20.14
N GLU A 106 5.77 -1.00 19.77
CA GLU A 106 6.86 -1.89 20.17
C GLU A 106 7.03 -1.95 21.69
N TYR A 107 7.02 -0.78 22.37
CA TYR A 107 7.08 -0.74 23.83
C TYR A 107 5.86 -1.38 24.49
N THR A 108 4.65 -1.14 23.95
CA THR A 108 3.42 -1.76 24.46
C THR A 108 3.47 -3.28 24.27
N ASN A 109 3.94 -3.77 23.12
CA ASN A 109 4.11 -5.20 22.86
C ASN A 109 5.09 -5.84 23.85
N ARG A 110 6.21 -5.18 24.14
CA ARG A 110 7.19 -5.66 25.14
C ARG A 110 6.60 -5.75 26.54
N GLU A 111 5.80 -4.76 26.92
CA GLU A 111 5.14 -4.77 28.22
C GLU A 111 4.10 -5.88 28.35
N VAL A 112 3.26 -6.05 27.33
CA VAL A 112 2.28 -7.15 27.26
C VAL A 112 2.97 -8.51 27.25
N SER A 113 4.03 -8.69 26.46
CA SER A 113 4.78 -9.95 26.45
C SER A 113 5.42 -10.27 27.80
N ARG A 114 5.88 -9.24 28.50
CA ARG A 114 6.42 -9.41 29.86
C ARG A 114 5.33 -9.82 30.86
N ILE A 115 4.12 -9.28 30.74
CA ILE A 115 2.97 -9.59 31.61
C ILE A 115 2.40 -10.98 31.32
N MET A 116 2.30 -11.34 30.04
CA MET A 116 1.71 -12.62 29.59
C MET A 116 2.68 -13.81 29.64
N GLY A 117 3.94 -13.57 30.01
CA GLY A 117 4.98 -14.59 30.15
C GLY A 117 5.78 -14.80 28.88
N ALA A 118 7.09 -14.68 29.01
CA ALA A 118 8.09 -14.74 27.94
C ALA A 118 8.17 -16.11 27.21
N SER A 119 7.27 -17.03 27.43
CA SER A 119 7.30 -18.38 26.86
C SER A 119 7.02 -18.43 25.36
N GLU A 120 6.59 -17.32 24.74
CA GLU A 120 6.23 -17.26 23.32
C GLU A 120 7.21 -16.40 22.47
N GLU A 121 8.24 -15.82 23.06
CA GLU A 121 9.15 -14.90 22.36
C GLU A 121 9.96 -15.63 21.27
N GLY A 122 9.87 -15.10 20.02
CA GLY A 122 10.61 -15.62 18.88
C GLY A 122 10.22 -17.02 18.38
N HIS A 123 9.11 -17.57 18.85
CA HIS A 123 8.75 -18.96 18.56
C HIS A 123 7.98 -19.17 17.25
N TYR A 124 7.37 -18.12 16.68
CA TYR A 124 6.54 -18.26 15.49
C TYR A 124 7.25 -17.71 14.26
N ARG A 125 7.08 -18.44 13.16
CA ARG A 125 7.58 -18.04 11.85
C ARG A 125 6.45 -17.65 10.93
N LEU A 126 6.66 -16.58 10.21
CA LEU A 126 5.82 -16.12 9.11
C LEU A 126 6.56 -16.40 7.80
N VAL A 127 6.08 -17.40 7.07
CA VAL A 127 6.75 -17.89 5.85
C VAL A 127 5.99 -17.37 4.62
N PRO A 128 6.66 -16.61 3.74
CA PRO A 128 6.04 -16.12 2.51
C PRO A 128 6.01 -17.21 1.42
N ILE A 129 4.94 -17.20 0.63
CA ILE A 129 4.81 -17.95 -0.62
C ILE A 129 4.59 -16.91 -1.72
N VAL A 130 5.52 -16.83 -2.63
CA VAL A 130 5.57 -15.80 -3.67
C VAL A 130 5.03 -16.37 -4.98
N ALA A 131 4.09 -15.68 -5.61
CA ALA A 131 3.67 -15.98 -6.97
C ALA A 131 4.19 -14.87 -7.90
N ILE A 132 5.02 -15.26 -8.86
CA ILE A 132 5.63 -14.35 -9.82
C ILE A 132 4.98 -14.58 -11.18
N SER A 133 4.46 -13.52 -11.76
CA SER A 133 3.98 -13.47 -13.13
C SER A 133 4.60 -12.27 -13.85
N ARG A 134 4.43 -12.18 -15.18
CA ARG A 134 4.93 -11.04 -15.97
C ARG A 134 4.40 -9.69 -15.48
N GLU A 135 3.19 -9.65 -14.93
CA GLU A 135 2.54 -8.40 -14.49
C GLU A 135 2.70 -8.13 -13.00
N GLN A 136 2.66 -9.17 -12.17
CA GLN A 136 2.45 -9.03 -10.75
C GLN A 136 3.33 -9.96 -9.93
N VAL A 137 3.78 -9.43 -8.82
CA VAL A 137 4.35 -10.23 -7.73
C VAL A 137 3.35 -10.23 -6.59
N LYS A 138 2.89 -11.40 -6.21
CA LYS A 138 1.91 -11.63 -5.15
C LYS A 138 2.54 -12.43 -4.03
N VAL A 139 2.20 -12.11 -2.80
CA VAL A 139 2.74 -12.81 -1.63
C VAL A 139 1.61 -13.26 -0.72
N ARG A 140 1.55 -14.56 -0.47
CA ARG A 140 0.72 -15.18 0.57
C ARG A 140 1.61 -15.58 1.73
N PHE A 141 1.02 -15.78 2.89
CA PHE A 141 1.78 -16.12 4.09
C PHE A 141 1.22 -17.34 4.79
N THR A 142 2.10 -18.09 5.39
CA THR A 142 1.77 -19.09 6.38
C THR A 142 2.41 -18.73 7.72
N VAL A 143 1.83 -19.18 8.82
CA VAL A 143 2.33 -18.91 10.17
C VAL A 143 2.35 -20.19 10.99
N GLY A 144 3.37 -20.34 11.82
CA GLY A 144 3.46 -21.50 12.71
C GLY A 144 4.83 -21.63 13.38
N ARG A 145 4.98 -22.74 14.09
CA ARG A 145 6.27 -23.21 14.63
C ARG A 145 6.82 -24.30 13.72
N GLU A 146 6.60 -25.55 14.04
CA GLU A 146 6.98 -26.69 13.21
C GLU A 146 6.01 -26.88 12.03
N LYS A 147 4.71 -26.75 12.31
CA LYS A 147 3.65 -26.84 11.30
C LYS A 147 3.19 -25.47 10.89
N GLN A 148 3.13 -25.24 9.59
CA GLN A 148 2.70 -23.98 8.99
C GLN A 148 1.19 -24.00 8.65
N TYR A 149 0.51 -22.93 8.97
CA TYR A 149 -0.92 -22.71 8.72
C TYR A 149 -1.12 -21.48 7.82
N PRO A 150 -1.99 -21.54 6.81
CA PRO A 150 -2.20 -20.40 5.92
C PRO A 150 -2.84 -19.22 6.66
N VAL A 151 -2.30 -18.03 6.45
CA VAL A 151 -2.93 -16.77 6.84
C VAL A 151 -3.98 -16.43 5.80
N LYS A 152 -5.24 -16.75 6.09
CA LYS A 152 -6.36 -16.65 5.13
C LYS A 152 -6.80 -15.21 4.86
N ASP A 153 -6.53 -14.31 5.80
CA ASP A 153 -6.95 -12.92 5.75
C ASP A 153 -5.90 -12.03 6.42
N LEU A 154 -5.17 -11.28 5.59
CA LEU A 154 -4.12 -10.36 6.04
C LEU A 154 -4.71 -9.11 6.73
N THR A 155 -5.95 -8.74 6.42
CA THR A 155 -6.65 -7.65 7.11
C THR A 155 -6.94 -8.04 8.57
N ALA A 156 -7.46 -9.26 8.77
CA ALA A 156 -7.67 -9.82 10.10
C ALA A 156 -6.35 -10.03 10.86
N PHE A 157 -5.28 -10.48 10.16
CA PHE A 157 -3.94 -10.62 10.72
C PHE A 157 -3.40 -9.27 11.22
N ALA A 158 -3.45 -8.22 10.39
CA ALA A 158 -2.98 -6.88 10.77
C ALA A 158 -3.78 -6.33 11.97
N LYS A 159 -5.10 -6.53 11.99
CA LYS A 159 -5.95 -6.15 13.12
C LYS A 159 -5.60 -6.91 14.39
N ALA A 160 -5.29 -8.21 14.28
CA ALA A 160 -4.85 -9.00 15.41
C ALA A 160 -3.50 -8.51 15.96
N MET A 161 -2.56 -8.14 15.10
CA MET A 161 -1.29 -7.52 15.48
C MET A 161 -1.49 -6.17 16.16
N GLU A 162 -2.42 -5.36 15.68
CA GLU A 162 -2.75 -4.06 16.26
C GLU A 162 -3.34 -4.17 17.67
N ASN A 163 -4.17 -5.17 17.89
CA ASN A 163 -4.91 -5.39 19.14
C ASN A 163 -4.25 -6.44 20.04
N MET A 164 -3.13 -7.02 19.64
CA MET A 164 -2.44 -8.11 20.35
C MET A 164 -3.41 -9.27 20.70
N SER A 165 -4.29 -9.60 19.76
CA SER A 165 -5.36 -10.57 19.99
C SER A 165 -4.86 -12.00 19.90
N LEU A 166 -5.47 -12.89 20.69
CA LEU A 166 -5.32 -14.34 20.53
C LEU A 166 -6.02 -14.76 19.23
N VAL A 167 -5.30 -15.39 18.32
CA VAL A 167 -5.85 -15.95 17.08
C VAL A 167 -5.56 -17.42 16.98
N GLN A 168 -6.58 -18.19 16.58
CA GLN A 168 -6.48 -19.63 16.38
C GLN A 168 -6.34 -19.97 14.89
N TYR A 169 -5.31 -20.73 14.56
CA TYR A 169 -5.05 -21.29 13.24
C TYR A 169 -5.33 -22.80 13.24
N GLY A 170 -6.47 -23.19 12.70
CA GLY A 170 -6.89 -24.60 12.72
C GLY A 170 -7.04 -25.13 14.14
N LYS A 171 -6.81 -26.47 14.33
CA LYS A 171 -6.97 -27.12 15.64
C LYS A 171 -5.71 -27.11 16.50
N GLY A 172 -4.54 -26.75 15.95
CA GLY A 172 -3.26 -27.02 16.61
C GLY A 172 -2.41 -25.78 16.90
N LEU A 173 -2.82 -24.58 16.53
CA LEU A 173 -2.05 -23.37 16.76
C LEU A 173 -2.95 -22.24 17.23
N ALA A 174 -2.65 -21.69 18.39
CA ALA A 174 -3.24 -20.45 18.90
C ALA A 174 -2.17 -19.65 19.63
N PHE A 175 -2.05 -18.36 19.35
CA PHE A 175 -1.11 -17.48 20.03
C PHE A 175 -1.55 -16.02 19.97
N HIS A 176 -0.99 -15.19 20.86
CA HIS A 176 -1.21 -13.76 20.85
C HIS A 176 -0.33 -13.10 19.79
N HIS A 177 -0.97 -12.33 18.91
CA HIS A 177 -0.30 -11.63 17.83
C HIS A 177 0.45 -10.41 18.35
N SER A 178 1.73 -10.56 18.62
CA SER A 178 2.65 -9.47 18.94
C SER A 178 3.91 -9.59 18.07
N LEU A 179 4.63 -8.48 17.86
CA LEU A 179 5.88 -8.54 17.11
C LEU A 179 6.92 -9.43 17.79
N GLN A 180 6.87 -9.54 19.12
CA GLN A 180 7.80 -10.37 19.87
C GLN A 180 7.53 -11.87 19.75
N ALA A 181 6.30 -12.27 19.47
CA ALA A 181 5.98 -13.68 19.24
C ALA A 181 6.70 -14.25 18.00
N PHE A 182 7.14 -13.40 17.10
CA PHE A 182 7.80 -13.77 15.86
C PHE A 182 9.34 -13.72 15.99
N ASP A 183 10.04 -14.55 15.21
CA ASP A 183 11.47 -14.40 15.01
C ASP A 183 11.81 -13.10 14.26
N GLU A 184 13.08 -12.73 14.18
CA GLU A 184 13.51 -11.43 13.65
C GLU A 184 13.06 -11.19 12.20
N GLU A 185 13.19 -12.19 11.35
CA GLU A 185 12.81 -12.13 9.94
C GLU A 185 11.29 -11.99 9.79
N SER A 186 10.53 -12.78 10.55
CA SER A 186 9.08 -12.75 10.53
C SER A 186 8.51 -11.45 11.11
N ARG A 187 9.22 -10.78 12.02
CA ARG A 187 8.86 -9.42 12.50
C ARG A 187 8.88 -8.41 11.36
N ALA A 188 9.92 -8.44 10.52
CA ALA A 188 10.02 -7.55 9.37
C ALA A 188 8.89 -7.80 8.35
N LEU A 189 8.54 -9.06 8.12
CA LEU A 189 7.39 -9.44 7.27
C LEU A 189 6.06 -9.03 7.88
N ALA A 190 5.86 -9.19 9.19
CA ALA A 190 4.66 -8.77 9.88
C ALA A 190 4.46 -7.24 9.79
N LEU A 191 5.54 -6.47 9.96
CA LEU A 191 5.52 -5.02 9.78
C LEU A 191 5.17 -4.62 8.33
N LEU A 192 5.71 -5.33 7.34
CA LEU A 192 5.38 -5.13 5.93
C LEU A 192 3.88 -5.37 5.67
N ILE A 193 3.32 -6.46 6.22
CA ILE A 193 1.87 -6.76 6.09
C ILE A 193 1.05 -5.63 6.71
N MET A 194 1.37 -5.23 7.94
CA MET A 194 0.63 -4.18 8.65
C MET A 194 0.63 -2.85 7.89
N GLU A 195 1.77 -2.47 7.32
CA GLU A 195 1.91 -1.25 6.52
C GLU A 195 1.07 -1.33 5.23
N ARG A 196 1.16 -2.46 4.50
CA ARG A 196 0.43 -2.63 3.25
C ARG A 196 -1.08 -2.72 3.45
N VAL A 197 -1.51 -3.40 4.49
CA VAL A 197 -2.93 -3.42 4.89
C VAL A 197 -3.40 -2.03 5.32
N GLY A 198 -2.58 -1.28 6.07
CA GLY A 198 -2.88 0.11 6.43
C GLY A 198 -3.11 0.99 5.20
N PHE A 199 -2.22 0.92 4.21
CA PHE A 199 -2.34 1.64 2.95
C PHE A 199 -3.59 1.22 2.15
N PHE A 200 -3.87 -0.08 2.08
CA PHE A 200 -5.08 -0.61 1.45
C PHE A 200 -6.35 -0.07 2.12
N ARG A 201 -6.40 -0.03 3.46
CA ARG A 201 -7.50 0.53 4.23
C ARG A 201 -7.71 2.02 3.94
N GLU A 202 -6.63 2.80 3.85
CA GLU A 202 -6.70 4.23 3.53
C GLU A 202 -7.26 4.47 2.12
N GLN A 203 -6.78 3.74 1.12
CA GLN A 203 -7.31 3.81 -0.24
C GLN A 203 -8.79 3.41 -0.32
N TYR A 204 -9.15 2.34 0.38
CA TYR A 204 -10.52 1.86 0.40
C TYR A 204 -11.45 2.89 1.06
N ARG A 205 -11.02 3.54 2.15
CA ARG A 205 -11.75 4.64 2.81
C ARG A 205 -11.93 5.86 1.89
N GLY A 206 -10.92 6.23 1.14
CA GLY A 206 -10.95 7.36 0.20
C GLY A 206 -11.88 7.17 -1.00
N SER A 207 -12.27 5.95 -1.33
CA SER A 207 -13.11 5.65 -2.50
C SER A 207 -14.62 5.90 -2.31
N GLY A 208 -15.05 6.41 -1.14
CA GLY A 208 -16.47 6.75 -0.88
C GLY A 208 -17.43 5.55 -0.82
N ARG A 209 -16.93 4.32 -0.95
CA ARG A 209 -17.73 3.08 -0.91
C ARG A 209 -17.97 2.54 0.50
N PHE A 210 -17.76 3.35 1.52
CA PHE A 210 -18.05 2.98 2.89
C PHE A 210 -19.54 3.14 3.22
N SER A 211 -20.30 2.13 2.93
CA SER A 211 -21.37 1.71 3.82
C SER A 211 -20.73 0.86 4.93
N MET A 212 -21.38 0.76 6.09
CA MET A 212 -20.91 0.07 7.31
C MET A 212 -20.57 -1.44 7.14
N GLU A 213 -20.11 -1.86 5.97
CA GLU A 213 -19.74 -3.21 5.63
C GLU A 213 -18.32 -3.51 6.09
N ALA A 214 -18.10 -4.75 6.50
CA ALA A 214 -16.82 -5.25 7.00
C ALA A 214 -15.69 -4.97 6.00
N GLU A 215 -14.51 -4.61 6.52
CA GLU A 215 -13.29 -4.47 5.70
C GLU A 215 -13.11 -5.73 4.84
N PRO A 216 -12.85 -5.61 3.53
CA PRO A 216 -12.70 -6.77 2.68
C PRO A 216 -11.49 -7.61 3.09
N ALA A 217 -11.67 -8.93 3.07
CA ALA A 217 -10.59 -9.86 3.37
C ALA A 217 -9.51 -9.81 2.27
N LEU A 218 -8.26 -9.64 2.68
CA LEU A 218 -7.11 -9.64 1.79
C LEU A 218 -6.34 -10.95 1.93
N LYS A 219 -6.40 -11.81 0.90
CA LYS A 219 -5.77 -13.14 0.92
C LYS A 219 -4.29 -13.12 0.59
N GLU A 220 -3.86 -12.12 -0.17
CA GLU A 220 -2.50 -11.97 -0.68
C GLU A 220 -2.14 -10.49 -0.80
N LEU A 221 -0.86 -10.15 -0.67
CA LEU A 221 -0.34 -8.83 -1.01
C LEU A 221 0.02 -8.79 -2.48
N ILE A 222 -0.48 -7.80 -3.21
CA ILE A 222 0.02 -7.46 -4.54
C ILE A 222 1.10 -6.41 -4.35
N LEU A 223 2.34 -6.75 -4.69
CA LEU A 223 3.48 -5.87 -4.48
C LEU A 223 3.67 -4.93 -5.67
N GLY A 224 3.47 -3.63 -5.47
CA GLY A 224 3.95 -2.59 -6.37
C GLY A 224 5.48 -2.45 -6.30
N LYS A 225 6.08 -1.59 -7.13
CA LYS A 225 7.55 -1.43 -7.24
C LYS A 225 8.25 -1.24 -5.88
N ALA A 226 7.80 -0.28 -5.07
CA ALA A 226 8.34 -0.06 -3.72
C ALA A 226 8.14 -1.25 -2.77
N GLY A 227 7.00 -1.95 -2.90
CA GLY A 227 6.72 -3.16 -2.13
C GLY A 227 7.64 -4.31 -2.47
N ARG A 228 7.96 -4.50 -3.75
CA ARG A 228 8.93 -5.50 -4.22
C ARG A 228 10.31 -5.22 -3.67
N GLU A 229 10.76 -3.97 -3.80
CA GLU A 229 12.04 -3.52 -3.27
C GLU A 229 12.19 -3.89 -1.79
N ARG A 230 11.20 -3.53 -0.98
CA ARG A 230 11.23 -3.78 0.46
C ARG A 230 11.10 -5.25 0.82
N PHE A 231 10.23 -5.99 0.14
CA PHE A 231 10.02 -7.41 0.41
C PHE A 231 11.30 -8.21 0.12
N PHE A 232 11.91 -8.03 -1.05
CA PHE A 232 13.13 -8.77 -1.40
C PHE A 232 14.35 -8.33 -0.60
N ALA A 233 14.38 -7.08 -0.10
CA ALA A 233 15.39 -6.67 0.86
C ALA A 233 15.26 -7.40 2.22
N ILE A 234 14.04 -7.68 2.69
CA ILE A 234 13.79 -8.48 3.89
C ILE A 234 14.21 -9.95 3.65
N MET A 235 13.98 -10.46 2.45
CA MET A 235 14.24 -11.87 2.12
C MET A 235 15.65 -12.14 1.59
N GLU A 236 16.54 -11.13 1.59
CA GLU A 236 17.92 -11.30 1.12
C GLU A 236 18.65 -12.42 1.87
N GLY A 237 19.26 -13.34 1.11
CA GLY A 237 19.92 -14.54 1.64
C GLY A 237 18.98 -15.69 2.00
N GLN A 238 17.67 -15.49 1.99
CA GLN A 238 16.68 -16.50 2.35
C GLN A 238 16.22 -17.31 1.14
N THR A 239 15.79 -18.54 1.40
CA THR A 239 15.15 -19.39 0.40
C THR A 239 13.65 -19.35 0.60
N ILE A 240 12.90 -18.98 -0.45
CA ILE A 240 11.44 -18.79 -0.43
C ILE A 240 10.77 -19.72 -1.43
N GLU A 241 9.54 -20.16 -1.08
CA GLU A 241 8.69 -20.90 -2.02
C GLU A 241 8.12 -19.93 -3.06
N CYS A 242 8.41 -20.20 -4.34
CA CYS A 242 7.89 -19.43 -5.47
C CYS A 242 6.98 -20.30 -6.34
N GLU A 243 5.83 -19.76 -6.70
CA GLU A 243 4.92 -20.35 -7.70
C GLU A 243 5.04 -19.56 -9.00
N ASP A 244 5.32 -20.25 -10.10
CA ASP A 244 5.29 -19.63 -11.43
C ASP A 244 3.84 -19.52 -11.95
N TYR A 245 3.64 -18.88 -13.12
CA TYR A 245 2.34 -18.73 -13.78
C TYR A 245 1.65 -20.07 -14.09
N ARG A 246 2.40 -21.20 -14.11
CA ARG A 246 1.88 -22.56 -14.27
C ARG A 246 1.60 -23.25 -12.94
N LYS A 247 1.69 -22.53 -11.82
CA LYS A 247 1.55 -23.04 -10.45
C LYS A 247 2.61 -24.09 -10.07
N LYS A 248 3.73 -24.14 -10.79
CA LYS A 248 4.85 -24.97 -10.44
C LYS A 248 5.59 -24.32 -9.28
N LYS A 249 5.77 -25.07 -8.21
CA LYS A 249 6.49 -24.62 -7.00
C LYS A 249 7.97 -24.87 -7.13
N ARG A 250 8.75 -23.89 -6.73
CA ARG A 250 10.22 -23.96 -6.68
C ARG A 250 10.69 -23.27 -5.41
N MET A 251 11.83 -23.71 -4.88
CA MET A 251 12.51 -23.02 -3.81
C MET A 251 13.60 -22.16 -4.42
N LEU A 252 13.48 -20.83 -4.30
CA LEU A 252 14.44 -19.89 -4.88
C LEU A 252 15.12 -19.11 -3.75
N THR A 253 16.43 -18.94 -3.87
CA THR A 253 17.21 -18.13 -2.93
C THR A 253 17.26 -16.68 -3.41
N VAL A 254 16.95 -15.73 -2.54
CA VAL A 254 17.06 -14.30 -2.86
C VAL A 254 18.52 -13.86 -2.70
N LYS A 255 19.12 -13.35 -3.77
CA LYS A 255 20.53 -12.97 -3.81
C LYS A 255 20.70 -11.53 -4.27
N ARG A 256 21.63 -10.81 -3.67
CA ARG A 256 22.06 -9.49 -4.13
C ARG A 256 23.31 -9.64 -5.01
N GLU A 257 23.06 -10.05 -6.24
CA GLU A 257 24.08 -10.21 -7.27
C GLU A 257 23.45 -10.12 -8.65
N ASN A 258 24.26 -9.93 -9.69
CA ASN A 258 23.81 -9.91 -11.05
C ASN A 258 23.75 -11.34 -11.61
N PRO A 259 22.63 -11.77 -12.19
CA PRO A 259 22.55 -13.08 -12.82
C PRO A 259 23.35 -13.12 -14.12
N VAL A 260 23.85 -14.28 -14.45
CA VAL A 260 24.42 -14.57 -15.76
C VAL A 260 23.38 -15.34 -16.56
N PHE A 261 22.79 -14.69 -17.56
CA PHE A 261 21.92 -15.34 -18.54
C PHE A 261 22.52 -15.20 -19.95
N THR A 262 22.00 -15.91 -20.92
CA THR A 262 22.52 -15.85 -22.27
C THR A 262 21.46 -15.27 -23.22
N ALA A 263 21.81 -14.14 -23.87
CA ALA A 263 21.12 -13.66 -25.03
C ALA A 263 21.79 -14.26 -26.29
N VAL A 264 21.09 -15.13 -26.99
CA VAL A 264 21.60 -15.82 -28.16
C VAL A 264 21.30 -14.99 -29.40
N VAL A 265 22.34 -14.62 -30.13
CA VAL A 265 22.25 -13.88 -31.39
C VAL A 265 22.49 -14.83 -32.53
N LYS A 266 21.49 -15.01 -33.42
CA LYS A 266 21.54 -15.88 -34.61
C LYS A 266 21.30 -15.06 -35.85
N LYS A 267 21.93 -15.47 -36.96
CA LYS A 267 21.61 -14.92 -38.28
C LYS A 267 20.18 -15.29 -38.67
N GLU A 268 19.40 -14.32 -39.16
CA GLU A 268 18.04 -14.51 -39.63
C GLU A 268 17.92 -14.05 -41.06
N GLY A 269 17.68 -15.02 -41.97
CA GLY A 269 17.60 -14.74 -43.40
C GLY A 269 18.92 -14.26 -44.01
N ARG A 270 18.83 -13.36 -45.01
CA ARG A 270 20.01 -12.79 -45.69
C ARG A 270 20.52 -11.54 -44.96
N ASP A 271 19.61 -10.74 -44.43
CA ASP A 271 19.85 -9.34 -44.09
C ASP A 271 19.35 -9.01 -42.67
N GLY A 272 19.53 -9.93 -41.70
CA GLY A 272 19.07 -9.69 -40.31
C GLY A 272 19.63 -10.65 -39.26
N ILE A 273 19.35 -10.33 -38.03
CA ILE A 273 19.61 -11.22 -36.88
C ILE A 273 18.34 -11.40 -36.03
N LYS A 274 18.34 -12.49 -35.32
CA LYS A 274 17.37 -12.79 -34.27
C LYS A 274 18.09 -12.87 -32.94
N VAL A 275 17.57 -12.18 -31.94
CA VAL A 275 18.06 -12.23 -30.56
C VAL A 275 17.01 -12.96 -29.71
N THR A 276 17.44 -13.95 -28.97
CA THR A 276 16.56 -14.76 -28.11
C THR A 276 17.11 -14.82 -26.69
N VAL A 277 16.22 -14.81 -25.69
CA VAL A 277 16.53 -15.00 -24.29
C VAL A 277 15.79 -16.23 -23.78
N ASP A 278 16.38 -16.94 -22.80
CA ASP A 278 15.76 -18.14 -22.23
C ASP A 278 14.33 -17.83 -21.71
N LYS A 279 13.38 -18.69 -22.06
CA LYS A 279 11.97 -18.57 -21.67
C LYS A 279 11.72 -18.85 -20.19
N ASP A 280 12.67 -19.48 -19.50
CA ASP A 280 12.57 -19.77 -18.07
C ASP A 280 13.02 -18.61 -17.17
N ILE A 281 13.52 -17.51 -17.77
CA ILE A 281 13.85 -16.29 -17.07
C ILE A 281 12.59 -15.44 -16.88
N MET A 282 12.39 -14.97 -15.67
CA MET A 282 11.36 -13.98 -15.33
C MET A 282 12.05 -12.71 -14.84
N ALA A 283 11.51 -11.55 -15.18
CA ALA A 283 12.03 -10.28 -14.71
C ALA A 283 10.89 -9.37 -14.24
N PHE A 284 11.16 -8.51 -13.29
CA PHE A 284 10.23 -7.50 -12.79
C PHE A 284 10.98 -6.34 -12.15
N SER A 285 10.44 -5.15 -12.27
CA SER A 285 11.07 -3.94 -11.73
C SER A 285 10.64 -3.69 -10.29
N GLY A 286 11.60 -3.32 -9.45
CA GLY A 286 11.41 -2.62 -8.20
C GLY A 286 11.31 -1.10 -8.42
N GLU A 287 11.49 -0.32 -7.38
CA GLU A 287 11.56 1.13 -7.46
C GLU A 287 12.91 1.60 -8.02
N LYS A 288 13.98 0.96 -7.58
CA LYS A 288 15.37 1.27 -7.95
C LYS A 288 16.15 0.08 -8.49
N SER A 289 15.62 -1.14 -8.35
CA SER A 289 16.29 -2.37 -8.71
C SER A 289 15.53 -3.14 -9.78
N LEU A 290 16.27 -3.78 -10.68
CA LEU A 290 15.79 -4.84 -11.53
C LEU A 290 15.91 -6.16 -10.77
N PHE A 291 14.84 -6.93 -10.76
CA PHE A 291 14.83 -8.30 -10.25
C PHE A 291 14.73 -9.28 -11.40
N ILE A 292 15.60 -10.29 -11.37
CA ILE A 292 15.58 -11.37 -12.34
C ILE A 292 15.48 -12.69 -11.57
N ALA A 293 14.58 -13.56 -11.98
CA ALA A 293 14.43 -14.89 -11.39
C ALA A 293 14.67 -15.93 -12.47
N ASP A 294 15.46 -16.93 -12.11
CA ASP A 294 15.70 -18.14 -12.89
C ASP A 294 15.16 -19.39 -12.18
N GLN A 295 15.74 -20.55 -12.44
CA GLN A 295 15.34 -21.81 -11.82
C GLN A 295 15.87 -22.02 -10.39
N GLU A 296 16.84 -21.22 -9.95
CA GLU A 296 17.58 -21.41 -8.70
C GLU A 296 17.46 -20.23 -7.74
N ALA A 297 17.37 -19.00 -8.26
CA ALA A 297 17.42 -17.81 -7.45
C ALA A 297 16.56 -16.66 -7.98
N ILE A 298 16.34 -15.67 -7.10
CA ILE A 298 15.85 -14.35 -7.44
C ILE A 298 16.99 -13.38 -7.16
N TYR A 299 17.45 -12.72 -8.19
CA TYR A 299 18.56 -11.79 -8.16
C TYR A 299 18.06 -10.36 -8.01
N CYS A 300 18.53 -9.66 -7.00
CA CYS A 300 18.42 -8.22 -6.87
C CYS A 300 19.64 -7.59 -7.52
N CYS A 301 19.50 -7.10 -8.73
CA CYS A 301 20.59 -6.56 -9.53
C CYS A 301 21.13 -5.25 -8.95
N ASP A 302 22.40 -4.98 -9.16
CA ASP A 302 23.02 -3.72 -8.80
C ASP A 302 22.56 -2.55 -9.70
N ALA A 303 22.99 -1.32 -9.38
CA ALA A 303 22.53 -0.12 -10.05
C ALA A 303 22.97 -0.08 -11.54
N ASP A 304 24.21 -0.46 -11.84
CA ASP A 304 24.77 -0.41 -13.20
C ASP A 304 24.08 -1.43 -14.10
N TYR A 305 23.87 -2.64 -13.60
CA TYR A 305 23.15 -3.70 -14.30
C TYR A 305 21.68 -3.31 -14.51
N THR A 306 21.06 -2.74 -13.49
CA THR A 306 19.68 -2.25 -13.55
C THR A 306 19.51 -1.17 -14.62
N GLU A 307 20.36 -0.13 -14.60
CA GLU A 307 20.32 0.95 -15.59
C GLU A 307 20.51 0.43 -17.01
N CYS A 308 21.45 -0.47 -17.22
CA CYS A 308 21.77 -0.99 -18.54
C CYS A 308 20.70 -1.93 -19.09
N LEU A 309 20.08 -2.76 -18.26
CA LEU A 309 19.29 -3.89 -18.76
C LEU A 309 17.78 -3.76 -18.53
N THR A 310 17.29 -2.81 -17.74
CA THR A 310 15.85 -2.68 -17.48
C THR A 310 15.04 -2.59 -18.76
N VAL A 311 15.44 -1.72 -19.72
CA VAL A 311 14.73 -1.54 -20.99
C VAL A 311 14.74 -2.85 -21.81
N PHE A 312 15.90 -3.52 -21.90
CA PHE A 312 15.97 -4.80 -22.59
C PHE A 312 15.03 -5.84 -21.98
N MET A 313 15.01 -5.96 -20.66
CA MET A 313 14.13 -6.89 -19.96
C MET A 313 12.66 -6.52 -20.09
N GLU A 314 12.31 -5.23 -20.09
CA GLU A 314 10.92 -4.78 -20.30
C GLU A 314 10.34 -5.26 -21.63
N TYR A 315 11.12 -5.19 -22.71
CA TYR A 315 10.66 -5.59 -24.02
C TYR A 315 10.81 -7.09 -24.30
N MET A 316 11.82 -7.75 -23.72
CA MET A 316 12.10 -9.16 -24.00
C MET A 316 11.36 -10.12 -23.06
N VAL A 317 11.15 -9.74 -21.78
CA VAL A 317 10.74 -10.67 -20.73
C VAL A 317 9.51 -10.23 -19.96
N MET A 318 9.41 -8.94 -19.61
CA MET A 318 8.37 -8.44 -18.68
C MET A 318 7.05 -8.11 -19.36
N GLY A 319 7.03 -7.69 -20.62
CA GLY A 319 5.82 -7.26 -21.32
C GLY A 319 4.84 -8.41 -21.56
N LEU A 320 3.54 -8.09 -21.65
CA LEU A 320 2.50 -9.05 -22.02
C LEU A 320 2.76 -9.67 -23.40
N ASP A 321 3.27 -8.86 -24.31
CA ASP A 321 3.62 -9.25 -25.69
C ASP A 321 5.08 -9.71 -25.82
N ALA A 322 5.79 -9.89 -24.69
CA ALA A 322 7.17 -10.34 -24.71
C ALA A 322 7.26 -11.80 -25.18
N GLU A 323 7.87 -12.00 -26.32
CA GLU A 323 8.05 -13.32 -26.95
C GLU A 323 9.39 -13.98 -26.58
N ASN A 324 10.22 -13.31 -25.78
CA ASN A 324 11.60 -13.68 -25.47
C ASN A 324 12.52 -13.67 -26.70
N GLU A 325 12.08 -13.04 -27.78
CA GLU A 325 12.82 -12.94 -29.04
C GLU A 325 12.49 -11.64 -29.79
N VAL A 326 13.45 -11.11 -30.51
CA VAL A 326 13.30 -9.97 -31.43
C VAL A 326 14.11 -10.20 -32.68
N SER A 327 13.60 -9.73 -33.83
CA SER A 327 14.30 -9.73 -35.13
C SER A 327 14.74 -8.31 -35.46
N VAL A 328 15.96 -8.18 -35.97
CA VAL A 328 16.55 -6.88 -36.34
C VAL A 328 17.10 -7.00 -37.76
N ASN A 329 16.67 -6.11 -38.65
CA ASN A 329 17.17 -6.04 -40.04
C ASN A 329 18.53 -5.30 -40.10
N ASP A 330 19.24 -5.45 -41.22
CA ASP A 330 20.57 -4.83 -41.45
C ASP A 330 20.56 -3.31 -41.33
N ARG A 331 19.46 -2.66 -41.69
CA ARG A 331 19.35 -1.20 -41.61
C ARG A 331 19.41 -0.66 -40.19
N ASP A 332 18.72 -1.37 -39.28
CA ASP A 332 18.60 -0.96 -37.88
C ASP A 332 19.70 -1.59 -37.00
N MET A 333 20.45 -2.55 -37.55
CA MET A 333 21.50 -3.28 -36.86
C MET A 333 22.56 -2.39 -36.21
N PRO A 334 23.14 -1.34 -36.89
CA PRO A 334 24.21 -0.54 -36.28
C PRO A 334 23.74 0.16 -35.01
N LEU A 335 22.51 0.69 -35.02
CA LEU A 335 21.95 1.39 -33.86
C LEU A 335 21.58 0.40 -32.77
N PHE A 336 21.01 -0.75 -33.12
CA PHE A 336 20.65 -1.82 -32.16
C PHE A 336 21.91 -2.39 -31.47
N TYR A 337 22.99 -2.62 -32.26
CA TYR A 337 24.25 -3.07 -31.69
C TYR A 337 24.80 -2.05 -30.70
N GLU A 338 24.91 -0.79 -31.09
CA GLU A 338 25.51 0.27 -30.25
C GLU A 338 24.68 0.50 -28.96
N ARG A 339 23.36 0.49 -29.06
CA ARG A 339 22.47 0.88 -27.95
C ARG A 339 22.03 -0.28 -27.09
N VAL A 340 21.97 -1.49 -27.61
CA VAL A 340 21.45 -2.66 -26.92
C VAL A 340 22.52 -3.74 -26.73
N LEU A 341 23.04 -4.31 -27.84
CA LEU A 341 23.93 -5.47 -27.75
C LEU A 341 25.23 -5.14 -27.00
N ARG A 342 25.80 -3.96 -27.21
CA ARG A 342 26.99 -3.52 -26.51
C ARG A 342 26.84 -3.47 -24.99
N LYS A 343 25.65 -3.16 -24.50
CA LYS A 343 25.36 -3.23 -23.06
C LYS A 343 25.34 -4.65 -22.55
N LEU A 344 24.74 -5.55 -23.30
CA LEU A 344 24.74 -6.99 -22.96
C LEU A 344 26.15 -7.59 -23.01
N GLU A 345 26.97 -7.18 -24.01
CA GLU A 345 28.38 -7.58 -24.12
C GLU A 345 29.22 -7.14 -22.91
N SER A 346 28.99 -5.93 -22.41
CA SER A 346 29.73 -5.41 -21.25
C SER A 346 29.55 -6.25 -19.98
N PHE A 347 28.45 -7.02 -19.90
CA PHE A 347 28.20 -7.99 -18.82
C PHE A 347 28.45 -9.43 -19.24
N GLY A 348 28.97 -9.69 -20.45
CA GLY A 348 29.25 -11.04 -20.94
C GLY A 348 28.00 -11.88 -21.21
N LEU A 349 26.87 -11.24 -21.55
CA LEU A 349 25.56 -11.90 -21.68
C LEU A 349 25.25 -12.35 -23.12
N ILE A 350 26.12 -12.09 -24.09
CA ILE A 350 25.88 -12.44 -25.49
C ILE A 350 26.59 -13.72 -25.88
N ARG A 351 25.86 -14.57 -26.59
CA ARG A 351 26.39 -15.71 -27.31
C ARG A 351 25.99 -15.63 -28.79
N SER A 352 26.96 -15.58 -29.69
CA SER A 352 26.69 -15.65 -31.12
C SER A 352 26.67 -17.11 -31.57
N GLU A 353 25.61 -17.49 -32.27
CA GLU A 353 25.51 -18.78 -32.97
C GLU A 353 25.53 -18.47 -34.47
N GLY A 354 26.60 -18.91 -35.13
CA GLY A 354 26.86 -18.69 -36.55
C GLY A 354 25.89 -19.41 -37.50
#